data_d11fffc46e96a3fbe202926c45ec0dd6
#
_entry.id   d11fffc46e96a3fbe202926c45ec0dd6
#
_cell.length_a   1.000
_cell.length_b   1.000
_cell.length_c   1.000
_cell.angle_alpha   90.00
_cell.angle_beta   90.00
_cell.angle_gamma   90.00
#
_symmetry.space_group_name_H-M   'P 1'
#
loop_
_entity.id
_entity.type
_entity.pdbx_description
1 polymer ?
#
loop_
_entity_poly.entity_id
_entity_poly.type
_entity_poly.pdbx_seq_one_letter_code
_entity_poly.pdbx_strand_id
1 'polypeptide(L)'
;MRPWPPSPWKDISAYKNLRKELAAGRVYGHLSENLSDFLAQSLLPTTDLVMDRQEKKKQVRFFTNPELCDITEDLVLTEPYLAQPMNPRNKNIVTPGNEDFVREHLYEDEALHAEVAALRNGFMNNAQALIHGDLHSGSIFANEQGIKVIDPEFAFYGPMGYDIGNVIGNLFFAWANKAYTGGSAETQTALEQTIRETCDKTAEKLAAEYDKLVTFPLYCASAFRKAYLDGVMADSYGYAGTEIIRRVVGDSKVIEVTSVTDPAQRLPMERALIDLGIYLIKNRAGGLNGAAVTEEFRKILAEGRGTHGQNG
;
A
#
# COMPACT_ATOMS: atom_id res chain seq x y z
N MET A 1 -0.67 -30.11 -17.90
CA MET A 1 -0.86 -29.30 -16.67
C MET A 1 -0.65 -30.20 -15.47
N ARG A 2 0.38 -29.99 -14.67
CA ARG A 2 0.40 -30.63 -13.35
C ARG A 2 -0.44 -29.72 -12.46
N PRO A 3 -1.53 -30.22 -11.83
CA PRO A 3 -2.22 -29.46 -10.81
C PRO A 3 -1.19 -29.10 -9.74
N TRP A 4 -1.29 -27.90 -9.18
CA TRP A 4 -0.60 -27.54 -7.95
C TRP A 4 -0.76 -28.72 -6.98
N PRO A 5 0.33 -29.25 -6.40
CA PRO A 5 0.16 -30.24 -5.36
C PRO A 5 -0.71 -29.59 -4.29
N PRO A 6 -1.72 -30.28 -3.75
CA PRO A 6 -2.48 -29.74 -2.65
C PRO A 6 -1.46 -29.39 -1.56
N SER A 7 -1.23 -28.13 -1.37
CA SER A 7 -0.48 -27.64 -0.21
C SER A 7 -1.22 -28.18 1.01
N PRO A 8 -0.60 -28.96 1.88
CA PRO A 8 -1.27 -29.31 3.12
C PRO A 8 -1.66 -27.97 3.75
N TRP A 9 -2.94 -27.83 4.08
CA TRP A 9 -3.48 -26.66 4.76
C TRP A 9 -2.58 -26.39 5.96
N LYS A 10 -1.68 -25.39 5.82
CA LYS A 10 -0.79 -25.05 6.92
C LYS A 10 -1.69 -24.44 7.99
N ASP A 11 -1.73 -25.07 9.12
CA ASP A 11 -2.44 -24.56 10.29
C ASP A 11 -1.92 -23.14 10.58
N ILE A 12 -2.81 -22.16 10.51
CA ILE A 12 -2.52 -20.77 10.83
C ILE A 12 -2.99 -20.38 12.23
N SER A 13 -3.51 -21.33 13.03
CA SER A 13 -4.04 -21.09 14.37
C SER A 13 -3.02 -20.44 15.32
N ALA A 14 -1.73 -20.71 15.11
CA ALA A 14 -0.62 -20.09 15.84
C ALA A 14 -0.31 -18.65 15.41
N TYR A 15 -0.90 -18.17 14.31
CA TYR A 15 -0.67 -16.83 13.79
C TYR A 15 -1.86 -15.93 14.11
N LYS A 16 -1.60 -14.64 14.30
CA LYS A 16 -2.63 -13.64 14.59
C LYS A 16 -2.76 -12.67 13.42
N ASN A 17 -3.96 -12.15 13.19
CA ASN A 17 -4.19 -11.18 12.15
C ASN A 17 -3.37 -9.91 12.41
N LEU A 18 -2.51 -9.54 11.45
CA LEU A 18 -1.55 -8.45 11.60
C LEU A 18 -2.22 -7.11 11.91
N ARG A 19 -3.36 -6.81 11.28
CA ARG A 19 -4.12 -5.58 11.54
C ARG A 19 -4.50 -5.47 13.02
N LYS A 20 -4.99 -6.56 13.61
CA LYS A 20 -5.38 -6.58 15.03
C LYS A 20 -4.16 -6.43 15.95
N GLU A 21 -3.03 -7.02 15.59
CA GLU A 21 -1.79 -6.91 16.36
C GLU A 21 -1.25 -5.46 16.34
N LEU A 22 -1.19 -4.85 15.16
CA LEU A 22 -0.75 -3.47 15.00
C LEU A 22 -1.70 -2.48 15.71
N ALA A 23 -3.01 -2.66 15.57
CA ALA A 23 -4.00 -1.86 16.30
C ALA A 23 -3.85 -1.99 17.82
N ALA A 24 -3.45 -3.16 18.32
CA ALA A 24 -3.13 -3.37 19.73
C ALA A 24 -1.74 -2.81 20.13
N GLY A 25 -0.96 -2.29 19.19
CA GLY A 25 0.39 -1.75 19.42
C GLY A 25 1.49 -2.81 19.47
N ARG A 26 1.21 -4.04 19.02
CA ARG A 26 2.23 -5.09 18.92
C ARG A 26 2.90 -5.05 17.55
N VAL A 27 4.22 -4.90 17.55
CA VAL A 27 5.06 -4.87 16.36
C VAL A 27 6.10 -5.98 16.47
N TYR A 28 6.12 -6.88 15.50
CA TYR A 28 7.09 -7.98 15.48
C TYR A 28 8.41 -7.51 14.87
N GLY A 29 9.54 -7.75 15.55
CA GLY A 29 10.86 -7.27 15.12
C GLY A 29 11.35 -7.80 13.75
N HIS A 30 10.80 -8.93 13.30
CA HIS A 30 11.10 -9.51 11.98
C HIS A 30 10.11 -9.07 10.87
N LEU A 31 9.14 -8.20 11.18
CA LEU A 31 8.02 -7.93 10.27
C LEU A 31 8.48 -7.33 8.94
N SER A 32 9.34 -6.31 8.99
CA SER A 32 9.92 -5.68 7.78
C SER A 32 10.68 -6.68 6.91
N GLU A 33 11.44 -7.58 7.54
CA GLU A 33 12.20 -8.61 6.85
C GLU A 33 11.29 -9.58 6.10
N ASN A 34 10.29 -10.12 6.79
CA ASN A 34 9.38 -11.12 6.20
C ASN A 34 8.45 -10.52 5.14
N LEU A 35 7.98 -9.27 5.33
CA LEU A 35 7.16 -8.58 4.33
C LEU A 35 7.96 -8.37 3.04
N SER A 36 9.19 -7.86 3.14
CA SER A 36 10.03 -7.61 1.98
C SER A 36 10.50 -8.90 1.29
N ASP A 37 10.75 -9.97 2.04
CA ASP A 37 11.01 -11.29 1.45
C ASP A 37 9.82 -11.81 0.65
N PHE A 38 8.63 -11.75 1.23
CA PHE A 38 7.41 -12.17 0.55
C PHE A 38 7.21 -11.40 -0.75
N LEU A 39 7.28 -10.07 -0.70
CA LEU A 39 7.08 -9.20 -1.86
C LEU A 39 8.09 -9.49 -2.98
N ALA A 40 9.38 -9.53 -2.66
CA ALA A 40 10.41 -9.77 -3.68
C ALA A 40 10.31 -11.17 -4.30
N GLN A 41 10.10 -12.20 -3.48
CA GLN A 41 10.09 -13.60 -3.91
C GLN A 41 8.78 -14.03 -4.58
N SER A 42 7.66 -13.36 -4.32
CA SER A 42 6.39 -13.66 -4.99
C SER A 42 6.20 -12.89 -6.29
N LEU A 43 6.62 -11.63 -6.34
CA LEU A 43 6.33 -10.74 -7.46
C LEU A 43 7.30 -10.90 -8.63
N LEU A 44 8.60 -10.75 -8.40
CA LEU A 44 9.60 -10.71 -9.48
C LEU A 44 9.65 -11.99 -10.32
N PRO A 45 9.57 -13.20 -9.76
CA PRO A 45 9.59 -14.45 -10.55
C PRO A 45 8.45 -14.59 -11.55
N THR A 46 7.36 -13.85 -11.38
CA THR A 46 6.17 -13.92 -12.27
C THR A 46 6.20 -12.88 -13.39
N THR A 47 7.25 -12.06 -13.46
CA THR A 47 7.39 -11.00 -14.48
C THR A 47 7.87 -11.53 -15.84
N ASP A 48 7.70 -10.71 -16.89
CA ASP A 48 8.29 -10.94 -18.21
C ASP A 48 9.83 -10.95 -18.22
N LEU A 49 10.46 -10.49 -17.15
CA LEU A 49 11.93 -10.49 -17.01
C LEU A 49 12.46 -11.88 -16.66
N VAL A 50 11.64 -12.73 -16.06
CA VAL A 50 12.04 -14.03 -15.51
C VAL A 50 11.28 -15.19 -16.16
N MET A 51 9.97 -15.07 -16.32
CA MET A 51 9.15 -16.15 -16.89
C MET A 51 9.41 -16.39 -18.36
N ASP A 52 9.18 -17.61 -18.82
CA ASP A 52 9.06 -17.90 -20.25
C ASP A 52 7.96 -17.03 -20.88
N ARG A 53 8.27 -16.43 -22.03
CA ARG A 53 7.40 -15.46 -22.70
C ARG A 53 6.04 -16.02 -23.11
N GLN A 54 5.97 -17.28 -23.47
CA GLN A 54 4.71 -17.92 -23.87
C GLN A 54 3.90 -18.30 -22.63
N GLU A 55 4.57 -18.82 -21.62
CA GLU A 55 3.94 -19.19 -20.35
C GLU A 55 3.38 -17.95 -19.66
N LYS A 56 4.12 -16.84 -19.59
CA LYS A 56 3.65 -15.56 -19.07
C LYS A 56 2.32 -15.14 -19.72
N LYS A 57 2.22 -15.19 -21.06
CA LYS A 57 0.98 -14.82 -21.77
C LYS A 57 -0.20 -15.75 -21.47
N LYS A 58 0.06 -17.04 -21.27
CA LYS A 58 -0.98 -17.97 -20.83
C LYS A 58 -1.47 -17.66 -19.42
N GLN A 59 -0.55 -17.35 -18.53
CA GLN A 59 -0.88 -16.98 -17.16
C GLN A 59 -1.67 -15.65 -17.10
N VAL A 60 -1.25 -14.61 -17.84
CA VAL A 60 -2.01 -13.36 -17.96
C VAL A 60 -3.44 -13.61 -18.45
N ARG A 61 -3.63 -14.47 -19.46
CA ARG A 61 -4.98 -14.83 -19.95
C ARG A 61 -5.82 -15.53 -18.88
N PHE A 62 -5.20 -16.31 -18.00
CA PHE A 62 -5.89 -17.06 -16.97
C PHE A 62 -6.26 -16.19 -15.77
N PHE A 63 -5.35 -15.31 -15.35
CA PHE A 63 -5.53 -14.43 -14.21
C PHE A 63 -5.86 -13.01 -14.68
N THR A 64 -7.07 -12.80 -15.20
CA THR A 64 -7.57 -11.47 -15.62
C THR A 64 -8.47 -10.82 -14.58
N ASN A 65 -9.24 -11.60 -13.84
CA ASN A 65 -10.10 -11.22 -12.71
C ASN A 65 -10.91 -9.91 -12.91
N PRO A 66 -11.70 -9.80 -13.98
CA PRO A 66 -12.27 -8.52 -14.41
C PRO A 66 -13.26 -7.92 -13.41
N GLU A 67 -14.04 -8.74 -12.71
CA GLU A 67 -15.05 -8.24 -11.75
C GLU A 67 -14.39 -7.59 -10.53
N LEU A 68 -13.32 -8.20 -9.98
CA LEU A 68 -12.63 -7.66 -8.81
C LEU A 68 -11.69 -6.50 -9.19
N CYS A 69 -11.14 -6.52 -10.42
CA CYS A 69 -10.42 -5.36 -10.94
C CYS A 69 -11.32 -4.13 -11.07
N ASP A 70 -12.56 -4.27 -11.62
CA ASP A 70 -13.54 -3.17 -11.72
C ASP A 70 -13.86 -2.56 -10.35
N ILE A 71 -14.00 -3.40 -9.32
CA ILE A 71 -14.17 -2.93 -7.93
C ILE A 71 -12.97 -2.09 -7.47
N THR A 72 -11.75 -2.55 -7.70
CA THR A 72 -10.54 -1.82 -7.31
C THR A 72 -10.38 -0.51 -8.09
N GLU A 73 -10.65 -0.53 -9.39
CA GLU A 73 -10.60 0.65 -10.24
C GLU A 73 -11.55 1.76 -9.77
N ASP A 74 -12.71 1.39 -9.24
CA ASP A 74 -13.65 2.36 -8.68
C ASP A 74 -13.29 2.76 -7.24
N LEU A 75 -13.26 1.81 -6.31
CA LEU A 75 -13.12 2.10 -4.88
C LEU A 75 -11.78 2.73 -4.50
N VAL A 76 -10.70 2.38 -5.23
CA VAL A 76 -9.34 2.82 -4.89
C VAL A 76 -8.88 3.96 -5.77
N LEU A 77 -9.16 3.87 -7.08
CA LEU A 77 -8.52 4.70 -8.09
C LEU A 77 -9.48 5.70 -8.76
N THR A 78 -10.72 5.82 -8.27
CA THR A 78 -11.72 6.74 -8.84
C THR A 78 -12.54 7.47 -7.76
N GLU A 79 -13.26 6.72 -6.92
CA GLU A 79 -14.22 7.29 -5.96
C GLU A 79 -13.58 8.28 -4.98
N PRO A 80 -12.37 8.06 -4.43
CA PRO A 80 -11.77 8.99 -3.48
C PRO A 80 -11.45 10.37 -4.04
N TYR A 81 -11.41 10.50 -5.37
CA TYR A 81 -10.96 11.72 -6.07
C TYR A 81 -12.07 12.44 -6.84
N LEU A 82 -13.20 11.79 -7.11
CA LEU A 82 -14.28 12.34 -7.91
C LEU A 82 -15.59 12.37 -7.14
N ALA A 83 -16.04 13.57 -6.78
CA ALA A 83 -17.34 13.77 -6.14
C ALA A 83 -18.52 13.52 -7.10
N GLN A 84 -19.72 13.32 -6.55
CA GLN A 84 -20.93 13.39 -7.34
C GLN A 84 -21.14 14.83 -7.83
N PRO A 85 -21.72 15.08 -9.04
CA PRO A 85 -22.27 14.05 -9.94
C PRO A 85 -21.29 13.43 -10.94
N MET A 86 -20.00 13.81 -10.92
CA MET A 86 -19.01 13.31 -11.87
C MET A 86 -18.79 11.79 -11.75
N ASN A 87 -18.88 11.27 -10.53
CA ASN A 87 -18.90 9.83 -10.30
C ASN A 87 -20.20 9.40 -9.61
N PRO A 88 -21.23 8.94 -10.33
CA PRO A 88 -22.49 8.48 -9.73
C PRO A 88 -22.33 7.19 -8.89
N ARG A 89 -21.24 6.44 -9.04
CA ARG A 89 -20.93 5.24 -8.24
C ARG A 89 -20.25 5.58 -6.90
N ASN A 90 -19.90 6.84 -6.65
CA ASN A 90 -19.19 7.27 -5.46
C ASN A 90 -19.94 6.87 -4.18
N LYS A 91 -19.27 6.11 -3.33
CA LYS A 91 -19.73 5.62 -2.02
C LYS A 91 -18.94 6.20 -0.86
N ASN A 92 -18.20 7.28 -1.07
CA ASN A 92 -17.40 7.89 -0.03
C ASN A 92 -18.23 8.22 1.22
N ILE A 93 -17.66 7.93 2.37
CA ILE A 93 -18.21 8.26 3.69
C ILE A 93 -17.22 9.21 4.37
N VAL A 94 -17.30 10.48 4.01
CA VAL A 94 -16.48 11.54 4.61
C VAL A 94 -16.94 11.77 6.06
N THR A 95 -16.01 11.80 7.00
CA THR A 95 -16.32 12.07 8.41
C THR A 95 -16.76 13.52 8.56
N PRO A 96 -17.95 13.78 9.23
CA PRO A 96 -18.42 15.14 9.46
C PRO A 96 -17.36 16.03 10.10
N GLY A 97 -17.08 17.17 9.45
CA GLY A 97 -16.01 18.11 9.81
C GLY A 97 -14.77 18.01 8.92
N ASN A 98 -14.71 17.03 8.01
CA ASN A 98 -13.67 16.92 7.00
C ASN A 98 -14.15 17.18 5.57
N GLU A 99 -15.43 17.59 5.37
CA GLU A 99 -16.03 17.76 4.05
C GLU A 99 -15.29 18.79 3.20
N ASP A 100 -15.04 19.97 3.74
CA ASP A 100 -14.32 21.04 3.03
C ASP A 100 -12.88 20.62 2.74
N PHE A 101 -12.20 20.00 3.71
CA PHE A 101 -10.85 19.50 3.54
C PHE A 101 -10.77 18.48 2.40
N VAL A 102 -11.68 17.50 2.38
CA VAL A 102 -11.74 16.48 1.32
C VAL A 102 -12.06 17.13 -0.03
N ARG A 103 -13.00 18.07 -0.08
CA ARG A 103 -13.34 18.79 -1.31
C ARG A 103 -12.11 19.50 -1.88
N GLU A 104 -11.42 20.29 -1.06
CA GLU A 104 -10.30 21.12 -1.50
C GLU A 104 -9.08 20.29 -1.88
N HIS A 105 -8.75 19.24 -1.11
CA HIS A 105 -7.50 18.49 -1.24
C HIS A 105 -7.62 17.24 -2.12
N LEU A 106 -8.84 16.70 -2.33
CA LEU A 106 -9.05 15.52 -3.17
C LEU A 106 -9.89 15.81 -4.42
N TYR A 107 -11.05 16.47 -4.26
CA TYR A 107 -11.99 16.63 -5.39
C TYR A 107 -11.65 17.78 -6.33
N GLU A 108 -10.96 18.81 -5.85
CA GLU A 108 -10.58 20.00 -6.62
C GLU A 108 -9.08 20.03 -7.00
N ASP A 109 -8.29 19.03 -6.60
CA ASP A 109 -6.85 18.97 -6.89
C ASP A 109 -6.57 18.30 -8.24
N GLU A 110 -6.56 19.09 -9.32
CA GLU A 110 -6.31 18.61 -10.69
C GLU A 110 -4.92 17.93 -10.84
N ALA A 111 -3.91 18.43 -10.11
CA ALA A 111 -2.57 17.84 -10.18
C ALA A 111 -2.55 16.45 -9.52
N LEU A 112 -3.29 16.25 -8.43
CA LEU A 112 -3.49 14.93 -7.84
C LEU A 112 -4.24 14.00 -8.80
N HIS A 113 -5.30 14.51 -9.46
CA HIS A 113 -6.07 13.72 -10.43
C HIS A 113 -5.21 13.21 -11.58
N ALA A 114 -4.27 14.03 -12.08
CA ALA A 114 -3.35 13.62 -13.14
C ALA A 114 -2.45 12.44 -12.71
N GLU A 115 -1.90 12.50 -11.50
CA GLU A 115 -1.07 11.42 -10.95
C GLU A 115 -1.89 10.13 -10.67
N VAL A 116 -3.09 10.28 -10.11
CA VAL A 116 -3.99 9.14 -9.89
C VAL A 116 -4.44 8.51 -11.20
N ALA A 117 -4.72 9.32 -12.23
CA ALA A 117 -5.05 8.82 -13.57
C ALA A 117 -3.90 7.99 -14.17
N ALA A 118 -2.64 8.41 -13.95
CA ALA A 118 -1.48 7.64 -14.38
C ALA A 118 -1.38 6.29 -13.64
N LEU A 119 -1.58 6.28 -12.32
CA LEU A 119 -1.62 5.05 -11.51
C LEU A 119 -2.77 4.14 -11.94
N ARG A 120 -3.98 4.69 -12.16
CA ARG A 120 -5.13 3.94 -12.63
C ARG A 120 -4.87 3.32 -14.01
N ASN A 121 -4.30 4.09 -14.93
CA ASN A 121 -3.91 3.57 -16.25
C ASN A 121 -2.86 2.46 -16.14
N GLY A 122 -1.90 2.59 -15.22
CA GLY A 122 -0.92 1.55 -14.91
C GLY A 122 -1.56 0.28 -14.37
N PHE A 123 -2.51 0.41 -13.42
CA PHE A 123 -3.25 -0.71 -12.86
C PHE A 123 -4.00 -1.51 -13.94
N MET A 124 -4.68 -0.82 -14.84
CA MET A 124 -5.48 -1.43 -15.91
C MET A 124 -4.66 -2.09 -17.02
N ASN A 125 -3.45 -1.61 -17.29
CA ASN A 125 -2.72 -1.98 -18.51
C ASN A 125 -1.36 -2.64 -18.26
N ASN A 126 -0.77 -2.50 -17.07
CA ASN A 126 0.55 -3.06 -16.78
C ASN A 126 0.46 -4.46 -16.15
N ALA A 127 0.31 -5.48 -16.98
CA ALA A 127 0.31 -6.89 -16.56
C ALA A 127 1.73 -7.35 -16.14
N GLN A 128 2.35 -6.66 -15.18
CA GLN A 128 3.77 -6.79 -14.83
C GLN A 128 4.07 -8.10 -14.08
N ALA A 129 3.35 -8.38 -13.01
CA ALA A 129 3.53 -9.56 -12.17
C ALA A 129 2.18 -10.14 -11.73
N LEU A 130 2.15 -11.39 -11.27
CA LEU A 130 0.99 -11.94 -10.59
C LEU A 130 0.95 -11.37 -9.18
N ILE A 131 0.08 -10.41 -8.97
CA ILE A 131 -0.11 -9.74 -7.69
C ILE A 131 -1.22 -10.39 -6.88
N HIS A 132 -1.23 -10.17 -5.56
CA HIS A 132 -2.31 -10.57 -4.66
C HIS A 132 -3.58 -9.74 -4.89
N GLY A 133 -3.41 -8.46 -5.20
CA GLY A 133 -4.48 -7.54 -5.59
C GLY A 133 -5.27 -6.90 -4.45
N ASP A 134 -5.13 -7.38 -3.20
CA ASP A 134 -5.67 -6.75 -1.96
C ASP A 134 -4.79 -7.12 -0.75
N LEU A 135 -3.48 -6.84 -0.86
CA LEU A 135 -2.48 -7.23 0.15
C LEU A 135 -2.43 -6.23 1.30
N HIS A 136 -3.49 -6.15 2.05
CA HIS A 136 -3.58 -5.29 3.23
C HIS A 136 -3.21 -6.04 4.53
N SER A 137 -3.01 -5.33 5.63
CA SER A 137 -2.67 -5.91 6.94
C SER A 137 -3.69 -6.94 7.47
N GLY A 138 -4.94 -6.89 6.98
CA GLY A 138 -5.99 -7.88 7.30
C GLY A 138 -5.80 -9.22 6.61
N SER A 139 -5.13 -9.27 5.45
CA SER A 139 -4.80 -10.48 4.68
C SER A 139 -3.46 -11.09 5.11
N ILE A 140 -2.80 -10.50 6.11
CA ILE A 140 -1.52 -10.97 6.64
C ILE A 140 -1.73 -11.45 8.08
N PHE A 141 -1.19 -12.62 8.39
CA PHE A 141 -1.14 -13.19 9.72
C PHE A 141 0.32 -13.30 10.16
N ALA A 142 0.61 -12.96 11.41
CA ALA A 142 1.96 -12.94 11.96
C ALA A 142 2.05 -13.59 13.34
N ASN A 143 3.22 -14.11 13.67
CA ASN A 143 3.63 -14.54 15.02
C ASN A 143 5.15 -14.37 15.15
N GLU A 144 5.76 -14.81 16.25
CA GLU A 144 7.20 -14.72 16.48
C GLU A 144 8.07 -15.50 15.46
N GLN A 145 7.47 -16.38 14.65
CA GLN A 145 8.18 -17.22 13.68
C GLN A 145 8.13 -16.70 12.24
N GLY A 146 7.21 -15.77 11.94
CA GLY A 146 7.08 -15.23 10.60
C GLY A 146 5.69 -14.75 10.24
N ILE A 147 5.42 -14.67 8.93
CA ILE A 147 4.12 -14.25 8.40
C ILE A 147 3.47 -15.35 7.54
N LYS A 148 2.17 -15.23 7.36
CA LYS A 148 1.36 -15.96 6.38
C LYS A 148 0.45 -14.99 5.67
N VAL A 149 0.41 -15.08 4.35
CA VAL A 149 -0.52 -14.32 3.51
C VAL A 149 -1.66 -15.24 3.10
N ILE A 150 -2.88 -14.70 3.14
CA ILE A 150 -4.12 -15.42 2.82
C ILE A 150 -5.00 -14.56 1.92
N ASP A 151 -6.06 -15.17 1.38
CA ASP A 151 -7.12 -14.48 0.66
C ASP A 151 -6.72 -13.82 -0.66
N PRO A 152 -6.12 -14.58 -1.61
CA PRO A 152 -5.69 -14.05 -2.89
C PRO A 152 -6.82 -13.99 -3.94
N GLU A 153 -8.06 -13.73 -3.53
CA GLU A 153 -9.21 -13.71 -4.45
C GLU A 153 -9.12 -12.61 -5.51
N PHE A 154 -8.45 -11.49 -5.18
CA PHE A 154 -8.20 -10.39 -6.10
C PHE A 154 -7.00 -10.62 -7.03
N ALA A 155 -6.37 -11.78 -7.00
CA ALA A 155 -5.15 -12.02 -7.75
C ALA A 155 -5.35 -11.89 -9.27
N PHE A 156 -4.50 -11.07 -9.89
CA PHE A 156 -4.42 -10.91 -11.35
C PHE A 156 -3.01 -10.47 -11.75
N TYR A 157 -2.75 -10.41 -13.06
CA TYR A 157 -1.51 -9.81 -13.54
C TYR A 157 -1.62 -8.29 -13.59
N GLY A 158 -0.98 -7.64 -12.64
CA GLY A 158 -0.99 -6.19 -12.45
C GLY A 158 0.38 -5.61 -12.10
N PRO A 159 0.46 -4.30 -11.80
CA PRO A 159 1.72 -3.65 -11.42
C PRO A 159 2.19 -4.14 -10.04
N MET A 160 3.47 -4.53 -9.93
CA MET A 160 4.06 -4.98 -8.65
C MET A 160 3.91 -3.93 -7.54
N GLY A 161 4.01 -2.65 -7.90
CA GLY A 161 3.88 -1.55 -6.96
C GLY A 161 2.55 -1.50 -6.23
N TYR A 162 1.49 -2.14 -6.76
CA TYR A 162 0.19 -2.16 -6.09
C TYR A 162 0.22 -2.95 -4.77
N ASP A 163 0.74 -4.17 -4.79
CA ASP A 163 0.87 -4.98 -3.56
C ASP A 163 1.86 -4.37 -2.57
N ILE A 164 3.02 -3.89 -3.07
CA ILE A 164 4.02 -3.23 -2.24
C ILE A 164 3.42 -1.99 -1.57
N GLY A 165 2.70 -1.18 -2.34
CA GLY A 165 2.03 0.03 -1.86
C GLY A 165 0.95 -0.28 -0.81
N ASN A 166 0.14 -1.32 -1.03
CA ASN A 166 -0.85 -1.75 -0.05
C ASN A 166 -0.21 -2.13 1.29
N VAL A 167 0.90 -2.88 1.27
CA VAL A 167 1.64 -3.21 2.50
C VAL A 167 2.15 -1.95 3.19
N ILE A 168 2.84 -1.06 2.47
CA ILE A 168 3.39 0.18 3.03
C ILE A 168 2.29 1.07 3.60
N GLY A 169 1.22 1.33 2.83
CA GLY A 169 0.10 2.18 3.24
C GLY A 169 -0.59 1.68 4.51
N ASN A 170 -0.76 0.36 4.63
CA ASN A 170 -1.42 -0.23 5.80
C ASN A 170 -0.62 -0.08 7.10
N LEU A 171 0.71 0.00 7.05
CA LEU A 171 1.53 0.24 8.25
C LEU A 171 1.34 1.65 8.81
N PHE A 172 1.09 2.65 7.96
CA PHE A 172 0.86 4.03 8.40
C PHE A 172 -0.41 4.22 9.22
N PHE A 173 -1.46 3.41 8.99
CA PHE A 173 -2.69 3.50 9.80
C PHE A 173 -2.42 3.24 11.28
N ALA A 174 -1.60 2.22 11.59
CA ALA A 174 -1.24 1.91 12.96
C ALA A 174 -0.43 3.04 13.60
N TRP A 175 0.51 3.64 12.87
CA TRP A 175 1.28 4.77 13.39
C TRP A 175 0.41 6.00 13.62
N ALA A 176 -0.43 6.38 12.66
CA ALA A 176 -1.40 7.48 12.82
C ALA A 176 -2.30 7.26 14.05
N ASN A 177 -2.89 6.07 14.19
CA ASN A 177 -3.70 5.72 15.35
C ASN A 177 -2.93 5.97 16.65
N LYS A 178 -1.74 5.39 16.82
CA LYS A 178 -0.95 5.55 18.06
C LYS A 178 -0.51 6.98 18.29
N ALA A 179 -0.24 7.72 17.23
CA ALA A 179 0.13 9.13 17.33
C ALA A 179 -0.99 10.01 17.90
N TYR A 180 -2.25 9.75 17.53
CA TYR A 180 -3.39 10.57 17.96
C TYR A 180 -4.13 10.02 19.19
N THR A 181 -3.97 8.74 19.52
CA THR A 181 -4.65 8.12 20.69
C THR A 181 -3.73 7.95 21.90
N GLY A 182 -2.54 8.53 21.91
CA GLY A 182 -1.63 8.46 23.06
C GLY A 182 -0.87 7.15 23.19
N GLY A 183 -0.56 6.48 22.07
CA GLY A 183 0.33 5.31 22.06
C GLY A 183 1.73 5.68 22.56
N SER A 184 2.42 4.71 23.22
CA SER A 184 3.75 4.96 23.78
C SER A 184 4.78 5.36 22.74
N ALA A 185 5.81 6.10 23.14
CA ALA A 185 6.89 6.52 22.27
C ALA A 185 7.62 5.32 21.66
N GLU A 186 7.80 4.24 22.42
CA GLU A 186 8.42 3.00 21.97
C GLU A 186 7.61 2.34 20.84
N THR A 187 6.28 2.28 20.99
CA THR A 187 5.40 1.74 19.95
C THR A 187 5.44 2.59 18.68
N GLN A 188 5.41 3.90 18.81
CA GLN A 188 5.48 4.80 17.65
C GLN A 188 6.84 4.67 16.94
N THR A 189 7.94 4.61 17.68
CA THR A 189 9.28 4.39 17.13
C THR A 189 9.40 3.03 16.42
N ALA A 190 8.84 1.97 17.01
CA ALA A 190 8.85 0.65 16.39
C ALA A 190 8.05 0.61 15.08
N LEU A 191 6.89 1.28 15.02
CA LEU A 191 6.09 1.40 13.80
C LEU A 191 6.83 2.20 12.72
N GLU A 192 7.39 3.35 13.08
CA GLU A 192 8.20 4.17 12.17
C GLU A 192 9.37 3.37 11.59
N GLN A 193 10.14 2.69 12.46
CA GLN A 193 11.25 1.85 12.02
C GLN A 193 10.79 0.72 11.09
N THR A 194 9.68 0.06 11.42
CA THR A 194 9.11 -1.01 10.58
C THR A 194 8.73 -0.50 9.20
N ILE A 195 8.10 0.68 9.10
CA ILE A 195 7.75 1.30 7.82
C ILE A 195 9.01 1.60 7.02
N ARG A 196 9.97 2.31 7.64
CA ARG A 196 11.23 2.67 7.01
C ARG A 196 11.96 1.45 6.47
N GLU A 197 12.13 0.43 7.31
CA GLU A 197 12.80 -0.80 6.93
C GLU A 197 12.03 -1.59 5.88
N THR A 198 10.68 -1.61 5.91
CA THR A 198 9.90 -2.29 4.89
C THR A 198 10.11 -1.66 3.52
N CYS A 199 10.14 -0.33 3.42
CA CYS A 199 10.44 0.38 2.18
C CYS A 199 11.85 0.03 1.67
N ASP A 200 12.86 0.23 2.51
CA ASP A 200 14.27 0.10 2.10
C ASP A 200 14.63 -1.36 1.79
N LYS A 201 14.24 -2.31 2.64
CA LYS A 201 14.47 -3.75 2.42
C LYS A 201 13.72 -4.30 1.21
N THR A 202 12.52 -3.79 0.90
CA THR A 202 11.80 -4.21 -0.31
C THR A 202 12.58 -3.82 -1.55
N ALA A 203 13.07 -2.58 -1.62
CA ALA A 203 13.91 -2.13 -2.73
C ALA A 203 15.22 -2.95 -2.85
N GLU A 204 15.90 -3.21 -1.73
CA GLU A 204 17.13 -4.01 -1.67
C GLU A 204 16.89 -5.46 -2.14
N LYS A 205 15.83 -6.10 -1.65
CA LYS A 205 15.52 -7.50 -1.98
C LYS A 205 15.02 -7.67 -3.41
N LEU A 206 14.23 -6.73 -3.92
CA LEU A 206 13.87 -6.71 -5.34
C LEU A 206 15.12 -6.58 -6.23
N ALA A 207 16.07 -5.75 -5.85
CA ALA A 207 17.34 -5.61 -6.56
C ALA A 207 18.17 -6.90 -6.51
N ALA A 208 18.25 -7.54 -5.36
CA ALA A 208 18.95 -8.81 -5.19
C ALA A 208 18.31 -9.97 -5.98
N GLU A 209 16.98 -10.09 -5.93
CA GLU A 209 16.26 -11.09 -6.74
C GLU A 209 16.37 -10.79 -8.24
N TYR A 210 16.38 -9.51 -8.64
CA TYR A 210 16.62 -9.11 -10.02
C TYR A 210 17.97 -9.62 -10.51
N ASP A 211 19.04 -9.37 -9.78
CA ASP A 211 20.41 -9.79 -10.13
C ASP A 211 20.55 -11.32 -10.18
N LYS A 212 19.79 -12.03 -9.39
CA LYS A 212 19.77 -13.48 -9.34
C LYS A 212 18.99 -14.14 -10.48
N LEU A 213 17.84 -13.56 -10.86
CA LEU A 213 16.85 -14.23 -11.72
C LEU A 213 16.83 -13.71 -13.16
N VAL A 214 17.19 -12.43 -13.38
CA VAL A 214 17.11 -11.81 -14.71
C VAL A 214 18.37 -12.12 -15.49
N THR A 215 18.24 -12.89 -16.57
CA THR A 215 19.39 -13.37 -17.37
C THR A 215 19.38 -12.90 -18.81
N PHE A 216 18.26 -12.33 -19.31
CA PHE A 216 18.19 -11.86 -20.68
C PHE A 216 19.06 -10.59 -20.87
N PRO A 217 20.03 -10.59 -21.85
CA PRO A 217 21.06 -9.56 -21.94
C PRO A 217 20.58 -8.12 -21.98
N LEU A 218 19.46 -7.83 -22.68
CA LEU A 218 18.90 -6.47 -22.72
C LEU A 218 18.41 -5.99 -21.36
N TYR A 219 17.88 -6.89 -20.55
CA TYR A 219 17.41 -6.58 -19.20
C TYR A 219 18.56 -6.48 -18.18
N CYS A 220 19.73 -7.08 -18.49
CA CYS A 220 20.94 -6.94 -17.67
C CYS A 220 21.64 -5.57 -17.85
N ALA A 221 21.20 -4.73 -18.78
CA ALA A 221 21.75 -3.38 -18.93
C ALA A 221 21.48 -2.55 -17.65
N SER A 222 22.54 -1.98 -17.06
CA SER A 222 22.48 -1.29 -15.77
C SER A 222 21.47 -0.13 -15.74
N ALA A 223 21.38 0.63 -16.83
CA ALA A 223 20.42 1.73 -16.95
C ALA A 223 18.97 1.21 -16.98
N PHE A 224 18.70 0.10 -17.67
CA PHE A 224 17.37 -0.51 -17.68
C PHE A 224 17.01 -1.05 -16.28
N ARG A 225 17.92 -1.84 -15.67
CA ARG A 225 17.76 -2.37 -14.31
C ARG A 225 17.38 -1.26 -13.33
N LYS A 226 18.15 -0.16 -13.32
CA LYS A 226 17.89 0.98 -12.44
C LYS A 226 16.52 1.58 -12.72
N ALA A 227 16.20 1.91 -13.95
CA ALA A 227 14.93 2.54 -14.31
C ALA A 227 13.73 1.63 -13.97
N TYR A 228 13.87 0.32 -14.18
CA TYR A 228 12.82 -0.65 -13.84
C TYR A 228 12.55 -0.70 -12.35
N LEU A 229 13.58 -0.85 -11.53
CA LEU A 229 13.44 -0.94 -10.07
C LEU A 229 12.98 0.39 -9.45
N ASP A 230 13.52 1.51 -9.92
CA ASP A 230 13.06 2.84 -9.51
C ASP A 230 11.57 3.05 -9.86
N GLY A 231 11.13 2.61 -11.04
CA GLY A 231 9.74 2.68 -11.48
C GLY A 231 8.81 1.84 -10.60
N VAL A 232 9.23 0.63 -10.22
CA VAL A 232 8.46 -0.22 -9.29
C VAL A 232 8.29 0.48 -7.94
N MET A 233 9.36 1.04 -7.39
CA MET A 233 9.27 1.74 -6.09
C MET A 233 8.46 3.03 -6.18
N ALA A 234 8.59 3.79 -7.27
CA ALA A 234 7.76 4.97 -7.52
C ALA A 234 6.26 4.61 -7.54
N ASP A 235 5.89 3.57 -8.29
CA ASP A 235 4.52 3.08 -8.32
C ASP A 235 4.06 2.59 -6.95
N SER A 236 4.95 1.96 -6.17
CA SER A 236 4.64 1.49 -4.82
C SER A 236 4.25 2.64 -3.88
N TYR A 237 4.98 3.74 -3.90
CA TYR A 237 4.60 4.91 -3.10
C TYR A 237 3.29 5.54 -3.59
N GLY A 238 3.08 5.62 -4.90
CA GLY A 238 1.82 6.10 -5.46
C GLY A 238 0.63 5.26 -5.00
N TYR A 239 0.71 3.93 -5.13
CA TYR A 239 -0.36 3.03 -4.67
C TYR A 239 -0.49 2.99 -3.13
N ALA A 240 0.59 3.20 -2.38
CA ALA A 240 0.47 3.39 -0.93
C ALA A 240 -0.40 4.60 -0.58
N GLY A 241 -0.21 5.71 -1.30
CA GLY A 241 -1.02 6.91 -1.15
C GLY A 241 -2.49 6.66 -1.50
N THR A 242 -2.77 5.94 -2.60
CA THR A 242 -4.17 5.62 -2.98
C THR A 242 -4.85 4.70 -1.97
N GLU A 243 -4.15 3.71 -1.43
CA GLU A 243 -4.67 2.84 -0.37
C GLU A 243 -4.98 3.61 0.91
N ILE A 244 -4.09 4.53 1.32
CA ILE A 244 -4.31 5.37 2.50
C ILE A 244 -5.58 6.22 2.32
N ILE A 245 -5.69 6.94 1.21
CA ILE A 245 -6.82 7.86 0.97
C ILE A 245 -8.13 7.08 0.92
N ARG A 246 -8.19 5.98 0.15
CA ARG A 246 -9.44 5.21 0.02
C ARG A 246 -9.92 4.62 1.34
N ARG A 247 -9.02 4.25 2.26
CA ARG A 247 -9.39 3.72 3.58
C ARG A 247 -9.83 4.81 4.57
N VAL A 248 -9.53 6.06 4.28
CA VAL A 248 -9.98 7.21 5.09
C VAL A 248 -11.33 7.74 4.60
N VAL A 249 -11.47 7.99 3.30
CA VAL A 249 -12.69 8.63 2.75
C VAL A 249 -13.70 7.63 2.18
N GLY A 250 -13.27 6.42 1.77
CA GLY A 250 -14.15 5.41 1.18
C GLY A 250 -15.06 4.72 2.20
N ASP A 251 -15.88 3.79 1.71
CA ASP A 251 -16.81 2.98 2.51
C ASP A 251 -16.11 1.85 3.29
N SER A 252 -14.97 1.39 2.81
CA SER A 252 -14.21 0.26 3.37
C SER A 252 -13.09 0.72 4.32
N LYS A 253 -13.46 1.40 5.41
CA LYS A 253 -12.53 1.94 6.40
C LYS A 253 -11.83 0.85 7.22
N VAL A 254 -10.64 1.17 7.74
CA VAL A 254 -9.85 0.29 8.61
C VAL A 254 -10.14 0.55 10.10
N ILE A 255 -9.93 -0.48 10.93
CA ILE A 255 -10.21 -0.40 12.38
C ILE A 255 -9.36 0.67 13.06
N GLU A 256 -8.14 0.89 12.60
CA GLU A 256 -7.25 1.92 13.14
C GLU A 256 -7.84 3.32 13.02
N VAL A 257 -8.67 3.56 11.99
CA VAL A 257 -9.40 4.81 11.80
C VAL A 257 -10.73 4.79 12.54
N THR A 258 -11.53 3.70 12.39
CA THR A 258 -12.90 3.66 12.93
C THR A 258 -12.95 3.50 14.45
N SER A 259 -11.91 2.97 15.08
CA SER A 259 -11.82 2.87 16.55
C SER A 259 -11.62 4.21 17.25
N VAL A 260 -11.19 5.25 16.52
CA VAL A 260 -11.04 6.60 17.07
C VAL A 260 -12.38 7.32 16.97
N THR A 261 -13.13 7.36 18.08
CA THR A 261 -14.49 7.91 18.12
C THR A 261 -14.54 9.38 18.54
N ASP A 262 -13.50 9.89 19.21
CA ASP A 262 -13.37 11.29 19.58
C ASP A 262 -13.05 12.14 18.33
N PRO A 263 -13.94 13.07 17.92
CA PRO A 263 -13.69 13.93 16.77
C PRO A 263 -12.41 14.78 16.89
N ALA A 264 -12.03 15.19 18.10
CA ALA A 264 -10.83 15.97 18.34
C ALA A 264 -9.55 15.20 18.01
N GLN A 265 -9.56 13.88 18.04
CA GLN A 265 -8.47 13.01 17.66
C GLN A 265 -8.64 12.52 16.20
N ARG A 266 -9.87 12.16 15.82
CA ARG A 266 -10.16 11.52 14.54
C ARG A 266 -9.99 12.47 13.35
N LEU A 267 -10.53 13.68 13.42
CA LEU A 267 -10.48 14.62 12.30
C LEU A 267 -9.03 14.97 11.90
N PRO A 268 -8.14 15.39 12.83
CA PRO A 268 -6.75 15.67 12.46
C PRO A 268 -5.98 14.40 12.07
N MET A 269 -6.30 13.24 12.60
CA MET A 269 -5.70 11.97 12.16
C MET A 269 -6.07 11.63 10.71
N GLU A 270 -7.34 11.78 10.33
CA GLU A 270 -7.79 11.55 8.96
C GLU A 270 -7.14 12.53 7.98
N ARG A 271 -7.05 13.82 8.34
CA ARG A 271 -6.34 14.83 7.55
C ARG A 271 -4.87 14.48 7.36
N ALA A 272 -4.17 14.13 8.43
CA ALA A 272 -2.77 13.73 8.36
C ALA A 272 -2.53 12.52 7.45
N LEU A 273 -3.44 11.54 7.45
CA LEU A 273 -3.38 10.40 6.55
C LEU A 273 -3.65 10.81 5.08
N ILE A 274 -4.61 11.71 4.84
CA ILE A 274 -4.89 12.23 3.49
C ILE A 274 -3.67 13.01 2.98
N ASP A 275 -3.11 13.92 3.77
CA ASP A 275 -1.92 14.70 3.41
C ASP A 275 -0.73 13.80 3.07
N LEU A 276 -0.50 12.76 3.87
CA LEU A 276 0.52 11.75 3.56
C LEU A 276 0.21 11.06 2.23
N GLY A 277 -1.04 10.63 2.01
CA GLY A 277 -1.44 9.97 0.76
C GLY A 277 -1.19 10.85 -0.46
N ILE A 278 -1.54 12.14 -0.38
CA ILE A 278 -1.28 13.14 -1.43
C ILE A 278 0.22 13.31 -1.66
N TYR A 279 1.00 13.43 -0.59
CA TYR A 279 2.45 13.55 -0.67
C TYR A 279 3.06 12.36 -1.41
N LEU A 280 2.69 11.14 -1.02
CA LEU A 280 3.21 9.91 -1.63
C LEU A 280 2.86 9.84 -3.13
N ILE A 281 1.64 10.18 -3.52
CA ILE A 281 1.20 10.16 -4.91
C ILE A 281 1.97 11.20 -5.73
N LYS A 282 2.00 12.46 -5.29
CA LYS A 282 2.60 13.56 -6.06
C LYS A 282 4.12 13.51 -6.13
N ASN A 283 4.79 12.94 -5.12
CA ASN A 283 6.25 12.92 -5.04
C ASN A 283 6.86 11.54 -5.40
N ARG A 284 6.05 10.56 -5.84
CA ARG A 284 6.48 9.19 -6.11
C ARG A 284 7.70 9.09 -7.05
N ALA A 285 7.77 9.94 -8.07
CA ALA A 285 8.86 9.96 -9.03
C ALA A 285 10.16 10.62 -8.52
N GLY A 286 10.12 11.23 -7.33
CA GLY A 286 11.24 11.97 -6.73
C GLY A 286 12.30 11.11 -6.03
N GLY A 287 12.24 9.77 -6.17
CA GLY A 287 13.20 8.88 -5.52
C GLY A 287 12.98 8.74 -4.02
N LEU A 288 11.72 8.63 -3.59
CA LEU A 288 11.36 8.39 -2.19
C LEU A 288 12.03 7.11 -1.66
N ASN A 289 12.31 7.10 -0.37
CA ASN A 289 12.80 5.96 0.39
C ASN A 289 12.16 5.93 1.79
N GLY A 290 12.47 4.91 2.58
CA GLY A 290 11.88 4.77 3.90
C GLY A 290 12.12 5.95 4.82
N ALA A 291 13.32 6.57 4.76
CA ALA A 291 13.63 7.76 5.55
C ALA A 291 12.78 8.96 5.13
N ALA A 292 12.69 9.25 3.83
CA ALA A 292 11.93 10.39 3.32
C ALA A 292 10.44 10.30 3.68
N VAL A 293 9.81 9.14 3.50
CA VAL A 293 8.37 8.99 3.77
C VAL A 293 8.04 9.03 5.26
N THR A 294 8.91 8.48 6.12
CA THR A 294 8.70 8.53 7.57
C THR A 294 8.98 9.91 8.15
N GLU A 295 9.98 10.62 7.64
CA GLU A 295 10.26 12.00 8.04
C GLU A 295 9.11 12.93 7.65
N GLU A 296 8.58 12.79 6.44
CA GLU A 296 7.45 13.63 6.02
C GLU A 296 6.21 13.36 6.88
N PHE A 297 5.90 12.10 7.17
CA PHE A 297 4.75 11.82 8.03
C PHE A 297 4.96 12.38 9.45
N ARG A 298 6.18 12.37 9.96
CA ARG A 298 6.50 13.00 11.26
C ARG A 298 6.25 14.51 11.24
N LYS A 299 6.58 15.21 10.14
CA LYS A 299 6.27 16.63 9.95
C LYS A 299 4.78 16.88 9.94
N ILE A 300 4.03 16.11 9.13
CA ILE A 300 2.57 16.20 9.05
C ILE A 300 1.92 16.00 10.43
N LEU A 301 2.38 15.01 11.21
CA LEU A 301 1.89 14.77 12.56
C LEU A 301 2.19 15.93 13.52
N ALA A 302 3.33 16.58 13.38
CA ALA A 302 3.70 17.73 14.21
C ALA A 302 2.84 18.96 13.89
N GLU A 303 2.59 19.25 12.62
CA GLU A 303 1.74 20.34 12.15
C GLU A 303 0.28 20.15 12.57
N GLY A 304 -0.27 18.96 12.39
CA GLY A 304 -1.66 18.64 12.77
C GLY A 304 -1.93 18.74 14.27
N ARG A 305 -0.91 18.59 15.11
CA ARG A 305 -1.01 18.78 16.57
C ARG A 305 -0.85 20.24 16.99
N GLY A 306 -0.05 21.05 16.24
CA GLY A 306 0.21 22.44 16.56
C GLY A 306 -1.00 23.35 16.42
N THR A 307 -1.93 23.04 15.51
CA THR A 307 -3.15 23.81 15.27
C THR A 307 -4.20 23.70 16.39
N HIS A 308 -4.11 22.69 17.27
CA HIS A 308 -5.03 22.51 18.40
C HIS A 308 -4.54 23.09 19.72
N GLY A 309 -3.25 23.47 19.82
CA GLY A 309 -2.67 24.08 21.04
C GLY A 309 -2.91 25.58 21.18
N GLN A 310 -3.48 26.26 20.18
CA GLN A 310 -3.66 27.72 20.19
C GLN A 310 -5.11 28.18 20.42
N ASN A 311 -6.07 27.26 20.54
CA ASN A 311 -7.49 27.56 20.77
C ASN A 311 -8.01 26.98 22.08
N GLY A 312 -7.18 26.86 23.10
CA GLY A 312 -7.54 26.45 24.46
C GLY A 312 -7.45 27.61 25.44
#